data_7b826d5af794f7af2b9351e122cbf6d6
#
_entry.id   7b826d5af794f7af2b9351e122cbf6d6
#
_cell.length_a   1.000
_cell.length_b   1.000
_cell.length_c   1.000
_cell.angle_alpha   90.00
_cell.angle_beta   90.00
_cell.angle_gamma   90.00
#
_symmetry.space_group_name_H-M   'P 1'
#
loop_
_entity.id
_entity.type
_entity.pdbx_description
1 polymer ?
#
loop_
_entity_poly.entity_id
_entity_poly.type
_entity_poly.pdbx_seq_one_letter_code
_entity_poly.pdbx_strand_id
1 'polypeptide(L)'
;MVKTHLQCTHLDAVRTSTAHTTGCQECLALGDTWVHLRLCRTCGHVGCCDDSKNRHARQHFLKSRHPIISSFEPGEDWSWCFIDEVEVFLT
;
A
#
# COMPACT_ATOMS: atom_id res chain seq x y z
N MET A 1 3.35 -26.27 8.44
CA MET A 1 3.49 -25.64 8.01
C MET A 1 3.15 -25.00 7.24
N VAL A 2 2.92 -24.90 6.96
CA VAL A 2 2.73 -24.27 6.18
C VAL A 2 2.49 -22.98 6.17
N LYS A 3 2.53 -22.29 6.92
CA LYS A 3 2.39 -21.10 6.86
C LYS A 3 3.44 -20.31 6.43
N THR A 4 4.59 -20.67 6.47
CA THR A 4 5.71 -19.93 6.00
C THR A 4 5.56 -19.52 4.57
N HIS A 5 4.87 -20.28 3.78
CA HIS A 5 4.70 -19.91 2.40
C HIS A 5 3.74 -18.75 2.22
N LEU A 6 3.07 -18.34 3.29
CA LEU A 6 2.21 -17.18 3.22
C LEU A 6 2.97 -15.91 3.52
N GLN A 7 4.25 -16.02 3.83
CA GLN A 7 5.04 -14.84 4.11
C GLN A 7 5.76 -14.36 2.90
N CYS A 8 5.72 -13.05 2.73
CA CYS A 8 6.46 -12.39 1.69
C CYS A 8 7.93 -12.33 2.09
N THR A 9 8.83 -12.32 1.11
CA THR A 9 10.25 -12.20 1.35
C THR A 9 10.72 -10.76 1.32
N HIS A 10 9.80 -9.81 1.33
CA HIS A 10 10.12 -8.40 1.14
C HIS A 10 9.85 -7.54 2.38
N LEU A 11 9.77 -8.16 3.56
CA LEU A 11 9.43 -7.41 4.78
C LEU A 11 10.52 -6.42 5.18
N ASP A 12 11.75 -6.60 4.69
CA ASP A 12 12.81 -5.65 4.94
C ASP A 12 12.59 -4.33 4.20
N ALA A 13 11.64 -4.27 3.28
CA ALA A 13 11.27 -3.03 2.63
C ALA A 13 10.32 -2.17 3.49
N VAL A 14 9.83 -2.71 4.61
CA VAL A 14 8.96 -1.96 5.51
C VAL A 14 9.83 -1.03 6.34
N ARG A 15 9.71 0.27 6.11
CA ARG A 15 10.56 1.29 6.73
C ARG A 15 9.80 2.38 7.44
N THR A 16 8.51 2.53 7.18
CA THR A 16 7.75 3.62 7.77
C THR A 16 6.30 3.23 7.97
N SER A 17 5.65 3.89 8.92
CA SER A 17 4.20 3.85 9.08
C SER A 17 3.63 5.27 9.01
N THR A 18 4.45 6.25 8.60
CA THR A 18 4.05 7.66 8.56
C THR A 18 3.64 8.03 7.14
N ALA A 19 2.40 8.47 6.99
CA ALA A 19 1.85 8.87 5.71
C ALA A 19 2.26 10.28 5.34
N HIS A 20 2.53 10.52 4.05
CA HIS A 20 2.87 11.86 3.57
C HIS A 20 1.63 12.74 3.50
N THR A 21 0.47 12.17 3.20
CA THR A 21 -0.78 12.92 3.03
C THR A 21 -1.89 12.19 3.74
N THR A 22 -3.04 12.85 3.90
CA THR A 22 -4.22 12.23 4.49
C THR A 22 -5.16 11.66 3.45
N GLY A 23 -4.95 11.96 2.18
CA GLY A 23 -5.71 11.41 1.07
C GLY A 23 -4.78 10.90 0.00
N CYS A 24 -5.35 10.45 -1.11
CA CYS A 24 -4.53 9.98 -2.24
C CYS A 24 -3.70 11.15 -2.77
N GLN A 25 -2.39 11.00 -2.72
CA GLN A 25 -1.47 12.09 -3.03
C GLN A 25 -1.70 12.62 -4.44
N GLU A 26 -1.81 11.73 -5.41
CA GLU A 26 -1.99 12.13 -6.81
C GLU A 26 -3.41 12.63 -7.08
N CYS A 27 -4.42 12.00 -6.46
CA CYS A 27 -5.79 12.48 -6.64
C CYS A 27 -5.97 13.88 -6.07
N LEU A 28 -5.32 14.17 -4.94
CA LEU A 28 -5.37 15.51 -4.36
C LEU A 28 -4.78 16.54 -5.34
N ALA A 29 -3.67 16.19 -5.97
CA ALA A 29 -3.02 17.08 -6.92
C ALA A 29 -3.85 17.27 -8.18
N LEU A 30 -4.60 16.24 -8.59
CA LEU A 30 -5.42 16.30 -9.80
C LEU A 30 -6.83 16.85 -9.56
N GLY A 31 -7.23 16.98 -8.29
CA GLY A 31 -8.61 17.33 -7.97
C GLY A 31 -9.56 16.17 -8.22
N ASP A 32 -9.09 14.94 -8.12
CA ASP A 32 -9.90 13.76 -8.41
C ASP A 32 -10.33 13.07 -7.11
N THR A 33 -11.13 12.02 -7.23
CA THR A 33 -11.70 11.29 -6.10
C THR A 33 -11.14 9.88 -6.05
N TRP A 34 -11.38 9.21 -4.93
CA TRP A 34 -10.90 7.84 -4.72
C TRP A 34 -11.92 7.06 -3.89
N VAL A 35 -11.76 5.71 -3.87
CA VAL A 35 -12.63 4.85 -3.08
C VAL A 35 -12.00 4.58 -1.72
N HIS A 36 -10.84 3.90 -1.69
CA HIS A 36 -10.12 3.63 -0.45
C HIS A 36 -8.65 3.97 -0.62
N LEU A 37 -7.93 4.03 0.48
CA LEU A 37 -6.55 4.47 0.50
C LEU A 37 -5.61 3.36 0.94
N ARG A 38 -4.37 3.40 0.41
CA ARG A 38 -3.32 2.45 0.75
C ARG A 38 -2.05 3.23 1.06
N LEU A 39 -1.34 2.79 2.09
CA LEU A 39 -0.10 3.43 2.54
C LEU A 39 1.08 2.58 2.08
N CYS A 40 2.02 3.19 1.34
CA CYS A 40 3.27 2.52 1.02
C CYS A 40 4.13 2.44 2.27
N ARG A 41 4.50 1.23 2.67
CA ARG A 41 5.24 1.03 3.92
C ARG A 41 6.73 1.26 3.74
N THR A 42 7.21 1.55 2.53
CA THR A 42 8.61 1.89 2.32
C THR A 42 8.83 3.40 2.42
N CYS A 43 8.00 4.22 1.78
CA CYS A 43 8.25 5.65 1.69
C CYS A 43 7.15 6.55 2.25
N GLY A 44 5.97 6.00 2.57
CA GLY A 44 4.89 6.82 3.12
C GLY A 44 3.93 7.40 2.10
N HIS A 45 4.08 7.04 0.83
CA HIS A 45 3.15 7.48 -0.22
C HIS A 45 1.75 6.94 0.08
N VAL A 46 0.73 7.78 -0.07
CA VAL A 46 -0.66 7.37 0.06
C VAL A 46 -1.28 7.40 -1.32
N GLY A 47 -1.79 6.26 -1.75
CA GLY A 47 -2.42 6.12 -3.06
C GLY A 47 -3.77 5.46 -2.95
N CYS A 48 -4.60 5.60 -4.00
CA CYS A 48 -5.92 5.02 -4.01
C CYS A 48 -5.88 3.56 -4.45
N CYS A 49 -6.87 2.78 -3.99
CA CYS A 49 -6.91 1.35 -4.19
C CYS A 49 -7.28 0.97 -5.63
N ASP A 50 -7.24 -0.34 -5.91
CA ASP A 50 -7.53 -0.86 -7.24
C ASP A 50 -9.00 -0.68 -7.64
N ASP A 51 -9.90 -0.46 -6.67
CA ASP A 51 -11.29 -0.14 -6.99
C ASP A 51 -11.48 1.33 -7.33
N SER A 52 -10.47 2.15 -7.10
CA SER A 52 -10.52 3.56 -7.46
C SER A 52 -10.25 3.73 -8.95
N LYS A 53 -10.75 4.82 -9.50
CA LYS A 53 -10.61 5.11 -10.91
C LYS A 53 -9.15 5.13 -11.36
N ASN A 54 -8.27 5.69 -10.55
CA ASN A 54 -6.88 5.94 -10.94
C ASN A 54 -5.87 4.93 -10.44
N ARG A 55 -6.19 4.14 -9.41
CA ARG A 55 -5.33 3.08 -8.89
C ARG A 55 -3.90 3.56 -8.61
N HIS A 56 -3.78 4.68 -7.92
CA HIS A 56 -2.47 5.30 -7.71
C HIS A 56 -1.55 4.49 -6.81
N ALA A 57 -2.09 3.66 -5.91
CA ALA A 57 -1.24 2.80 -5.08
C ALA A 57 -0.52 1.76 -5.95
N ARG A 58 -1.24 1.16 -6.91
CA ARG A 58 -0.63 0.20 -7.81
C ARG A 58 0.37 0.87 -8.74
N GLN A 59 0.03 2.06 -9.25
CA GLN A 59 0.96 2.78 -10.11
C GLN A 59 2.24 3.15 -9.37
N HIS A 60 2.12 3.51 -8.10
CA HIS A 60 3.29 3.80 -7.28
C HIS A 60 4.19 2.56 -7.16
N PHE A 61 3.59 1.38 -6.93
CA PHE A 61 4.36 0.14 -6.90
C PHE A 61 5.06 -0.09 -8.24
N LEU A 62 4.35 0.07 -9.34
CA LEU A 62 4.92 -0.21 -10.66
C LEU A 62 6.11 0.69 -10.97
N LYS A 63 6.09 1.92 -10.48
CA LYS A 63 7.18 2.85 -10.71
C LYS A 63 8.33 2.68 -9.73
N SER A 64 8.02 2.53 -8.45
CA SER A 64 9.02 2.53 -7.38
C SER A 64 9.51 1.14 -7.02
N ARG A 65 8.71 0.13 -7.31
CA ARG A 65 8.92 -1.26 -6.89
C ARG A 65 8.91 -1.43 -5.38
N HIS A 66 8.33 -0.49 -4.65
CA HIS A 66 8.10 -0.61 -3.21
C HIS A 66 6.99 -1.64 -2.99
N PRO A 67 7.28 -2.81 -2.40
CA PRO A 67 6.35 -3.94 -2.50
C PRO A 67 5.21 -3.95 -1.50
N ILE A 68 5.36 -3.31 -0.35
CA ILE A 68 4.43 -3.49 0.75
C ILE A 68 3.54 -2.28 0.93
N ILE A 69 2.22 -2.54 0.91
CA ILE A 69 1.23 -1.52 1.27
C ILE A 69 0.43 -2.00 2.47
N SER A 70 -0.11 -1.05 3.22
CA SER A 70 -1.09 -1.32 4.27
C SER A 70 -2.36 -0.55 3.97
N SER A 71 -3.49 -1.05 4.44
CA SER A 71 -4.71 -0.26 4.39
C SER A 71 -4.50 1.03 5.17
N PHE A 72 -5.01 2.14 4.63
CA PHE A 72 -4.96 3.44 5.28
C PHE A 72 -6.38 3.89 5.59
N GLU A 73 -7.24 2.93 5.92
CA GLU A 73 -8.63 3.21 6.29
C GLU A 73 -8.83 2.92 7.77
N PRO A 74 -9.64 3.73 8.47
CA PRO A 74 -9.90 3.50 9.88
C PRO A 74 -10.50 2.12 10.11
N GLY A 75 -9.99 1.39 11.11
CA GLY A 75 -10.50 0.09 11.45
C GLY A 75 -9.94 -1.06 10.64
N GLU A 76 -9.10 -0.79 9.65
CA GLU A 76 -8.46 -1.83 8.85
C GLU A 76 -6.97 -1.89 9.17
N ASP A 77 -6.45 -3.09 9.33
CA ASP A 77 -5.05 -3.26 9.72
C ASP A 77 -4.30 -4.27 8.85
N TRP A 78 -4.82 -4.60 7.68
CA TRP A 78 -4.17 -5.57 6.81
C TRP A 78 -3.08 -4.92 5.95
N SER A 79 -2.15 -5.75 5.49
CA SER A 79 -1.06 -5.35 4.60
C SER A 79 -0.92 -6.35 3.48
N TRP A 80 -0.31 -5.92 2.37
CA TRP A 80 -0.25 -6.70 1.15
C TRP A 80 1.11 -6.53 0.48
N CYS A 81 1.66 -7.62 -0.06
CA CYS A 81 2.88 -7.57 -0.86
C CYS A 81 2.50 -7.69 -2.32
N PHE A 82 2.79 -6.66 -3.11
CA PHE A 82 2.48 -6.65 -4.53
C PHE A 82 3.32 -7.66 -5.32
N ILE A 83 4.55 -7.93 -4.89
CA ILE A 83 5.44 -8.82 -5.63
C ILE A 83 5.03 -10.27 -5.44
N ASP A 84 4.82 -10.68 -4.21
CA ASP A 84 4.46 -12.06 -3.90
C ASP A 84 2.96 -12.30 -3.98
N GLU A 85 2.18 -11.21 -4.04
CA GLU A 85 0.71 -11.27 -4.14
C GLU A 85 0.12 -12.05 -2.98
N VAL A 86 0.55 -11.71 -1.79
CA VAL A 86 0.06 -12.32 -0.55
C VAL A 86 -0.18 -11.24 0.49
N GLU A 87 -1.09 -11.55 1.41
CA GLU A 87 -1.29 -10.71 2.58
C GLU A 87 -0.11 -10.95 3.53
N VAL A 88 0.37 -9.88 4.14
CA VAL A 88 1.48 -9.98 5.09
C VAL A 88 1.03 -9.43 6.44
N PHE A 89 1.68 -9.89 7.49
CA PHE A 89 1.33 -9.51 8.85
C PHE A 89 2.48 -8.72 9.44
N LEU A 90 2.22 -7.44 9.71
CA LEU A 90 3.20 -6.52 10.28
C LEU A 90 2.83 -6.28 11.72
N THR A 91 3.78 -6.45 12.64
CA THR A 91 3.52 -6.24 14.07
C THR A 91 4.02 -4.91 14.57
#